data_064bbf9244ef81639f5cc796fed37962
#
_entry.id   064bbf9244ef81639f5cc796fed37962
#
_cell.length_a   1.000
_cell.length_b   1.000
_cell.length_c   1.000
_cell.angle_alpha   90.00
_cell.angle_beta   90.00
_cell.angle_gamma   90.00
#
_symmetry.space_group_name_H-M   'P 1'
#
loop_
_entity.id
_entity.type
_entity.pdbx_description
1 polymer ?
#
loop_
_entity_poly.entity_id
_entity_poly.type
_entity_poly.pdbx_seq_one_letter_code
_entity_poly.pdbx_strand_id
1 'polypeptide(L)'
;MTAPAIIDRPQRRDAAENREIILSAAAAVLSINPDASVDDIAAAASLSRRAVYGHFSGRDAIVEQTLTRGASRIATSVASVEHEDALVELALLGATLWAEVNHARALANFALRGPHRRQVAAALAPLRSRLEETIARGVRDNDIRSDIAPKTLARLIEGGALAVLDEATRARMSLQRGHRLVILSALSTAGMSWRGAEKLIDTHPILHVSMGAK
;
A
#
# COMPACT_ATOMS: atom_id res chain seq x y z
N MET A 1 -18.46 -39.48 -27.59
CA MET A 1 -17.80 -38.15 -27.72
C MET A 1 -18.71 -37.12 -27.08
N THR A 2 -18.41 -36.76 -25.83
CA THR A 2 -19.20 -35.78 -25.04
C THR A 2 -18.56 -34.42 -25.27
N ALA A 3 -19.29 -33.47 -25.85
CA ALA A 3 -18.84 -32.11 -26.09
C ALA A 3 -18.57 -31.38 -24.74
N PRO A 4 -17.52 -30.55 -24.63
CA PRO A 4 -17.27 -29.77 -23.42
C PRO A 4 -18.40 -28.75 -23.25
N ALA A 5 -19.01 -28.73 -22.06
CA ALA A 5 -20.02 -27.74 -21.69
C ALA A 5 -19.44 -26.34 -21.82
N ILE A 6 -19.98 -25.55 -22.71
CA ILE A 6 -19.70 -24.11 -22.84
C ILE A 6 -20.27 -23.47 -21.60
N ILE A 7 -19.40 -23.19 -20.61
CA ILE A 7 -19.74 -22.39 -19.43
C ILE A 7 -20.02 -20.98 -19.95
N ASP A 8 -21.28 -20.56 -19.85
CA ASP A 8 -21.84 -19.36 -20.43
C ASP A 8 -21.11 -18.10 -19.93
N ARG A 9 -20.88 -17.11 -20.83
CA ARG A 9 -20.24 -15.82 -20.54
C ARG A 9 -20.86 -15.06 -19.35
N PRO A 10 -22.19 -15.04 -19.13
CA PRO A 10 -22.81 -14.43 -17.95
C PRO A 10 -22.33 -15.04 -16.63
N GLN A 11 -22.33 -16.35 -16.50
CA GLN A 11 -21.95 -17.06 -15.27
C GLN A 11 -20.50 -16.83 -14.86
N ARG A 12 -19.59 -16.62 -15.81
CA ARG A 12 -18.17 -16.29 -15.52
C ARG A 12 -18.04 -14.85 -15.04
N ARG A 13 -18.86 -13.94 -15.56
CA ARG A 13 -18.89 -12.53 -15.15
C ARG A 13 -19.41 -12.39 -13.74
N ASP A 14 -20.53 -13.03 -13.42
CA ASP A 14 -21.14 -13.04 -12.09
C ASP A 14 -20.18 -13.64 -11.04
N ALA A 15 -19.44 -14.70 -11.41
CA ALA A 15 -18.44 -15.31 -10.55
C ALA A 15 -17.25 -14.36 -10.27
N ALA A 16 -16.79 -13.61 -11.28
CA ALA A 16 -15.73 -12.63 -11.11
C ALA A 16 -16.20 -11.45 -10.27
N GLU A 17 -17.41 -10.95 -10.48
CA GLU A 17 -18.03 -9.87 -9.70
C GLU A 17 -18.19 -10.27 -8.23
N ASN A 18 -18.71 -11.45 -7.95
CA ASN A 18 -18.83 -11.99 -6.58
C ASN A 18 -17.47 -12.10 -5.88
N ARG A 19 -16.43 -12.55 -6.61
CA ARG A 19 -15.09 -12.62 -6.05
C ARG A 19 -14.55 -11.25 -5.65
N GLU A 20 -14.77 -10.22 -6.47
CA GLU A 20 -14.40 -8.84 -6.17
C GLU A 20 -15.18 -8.26 -4.99
N ILE A 21 -16.47 -8.56 -4.87
CA ILE A 21 -17.31 -8.18 -3.72
C ILE A 21 -16.75 -8.81 -2.44
N ILE A 22 -16.40 -10.10 -2.46
CA ILE A 22 -15.83 -10.79 -1.28
C ILE A 22 -14.50 -10.16 -0.88
N LEU A 23 -13.59 -9.88 -1.81
CA LEU A 23 -12.29 -9.27 -1.49
C LEU A 23 -12.44 -7.84 -0.98
N SER A 24 -13.40 -7.09 -1.49
CA SER A 24 -13.69 -5.73 -1.02
C SER A 24 -14.27 -5.72 0.39
N ALA A 25 -15.23 -6.62 0.66
CA ALA A 25 -15.78 -6.83 2.00
C ALA A 25 -14.71 -7.31 2.98
N ALA A 26 -13.85 -8.25 2.57
CA ALA A 26 -12.73 -8.73 3.36
C ALA A 26 -11.76 -7.59 3.73
N ALA A 27 -11.40 -6.72 2.78
CA ALA A 27 -10.54 -5.58 3.05
C ALA A 27 -11.15 -4.63 4.08
N ALA A 28 -12.45 -4.35 4.01
CA ALA A 28 -13.16 -3.50 4.97
C ALA A 28 -13.19 -4.13 6.36
N VAL A 29 -13.59 -5.40 6.47
CA VAL A 29 -13.72 -6.10 7.76
C VAL A 29 -12.34 -6.31 8.41
N LEU A 30 -11.34 -6.79 7.64
CA LEU A 30 -9.99 -7.04 8.14
C LEU A 30 -9.23 -5.75 8.51
N SER A 31 -9.60 -4.59 7.96
CA SER A 31 -9.02 -3.31 8.35
C SER A 31 -9.44 -2.90 9.77
N ILE A 32 -10.57 -3.41 10.26
CA ILE A 32 -11.10 -3.16 11.62
C ILE A 32 -10.67 -4.29 12.55
N ASN A 33 -10.86 -5.54 12.12
CA ASN A 33 -10.52 -6.75 12.86
C ASN A 33 -9.72 -7.73 11.97
N PRO A 34 -8.38 -7.77 12.08
CA PRO A 34 -7.56 -8.69 11.30
C PRO A 34 -7.87 -10.17 11.54
N ASP A 35 -8.53 -10.52 12.65
CA ASP A 35 -8.90 -11.90 13.01
C ASP A 35 -10.33 -12.27 12.61
N ALA A 36 -11.03 -11.41 11.86
CA ALA A 36 -12.40 -11.66 11.41
C ALA A 36 -12.55 -13.00 10.70
N SER A 37 -13.70 -13.64 10.93
CA SER A 37 -14.04 -14.96 10.41
C SER A 37 -14.54 -14.91 8.94
N VAL A 38 -14.65 -16.06 8.29
CA VAL A 38 -15.32 -16.17 6.98
C VAL A 38 -16.78 -15.75 7.06
N ASP A 39 -17.44 -15.98 8.20
CA ASP A 39 -18.84 -15.59 8.41
C ASP A 39 -18.99 -14.07 8.48
N ASP A 40 -18.06 -13.37 9.13
CA ASP A 40 -18.03 -11.90 9.16
C ASP A 40 -17.83 -11.31 7.75
N ILE A 41 -16.94 -11.91 6.98
CA ILE A 41 -16.68 -11.50 5.59
C ILE A 41 -17.91 -11.77 4.71
N ALA A 42 -18.54 -12.94 4.85
CA ALA A 42 -19.74 -13.31 4.09
C ALA A 42 -20.91 -12.35 4.39
N ALA A 43 -21.12 -12.03 5.68
CA ALA A 43 -22.12 -11.07 6.10
C ALA A 43 -21.87 -9.68 5.51
N ALA A 44 -20.63 -9.18 5.56
CA ALA A 44 -20.24 -7.90 4.98
C ALA A 44 -20.38 -7.87 3.45
N ALA A 45 -20.17 -9.01 2.79
CA ALA A 45 -20.36 -9.18 1.35
C ALA A 45 -21.83 -9.35 0.93
N SER A 46 -22.76 -9.50 1.89
CA SER A 46 -24.15 -9.87 1.65
C SER A 46 -24.30 -11.20 0.90
N LEU A 47 -23.39 -12.14 1.17
CA LEU A 47 -23.36 -13.47 0.57
C LEU A 47 -23.50 -14.55 1.63
N SER A 48 -23.95 -15.75 1.21
CA SER A 48 -23.93 -16.91 2.09
C SER A 48 -22.49 -17.45 2.24
N ARG A 49 -22.22 -18.06 3.41
CA ARG A 49 -20.95 -18.78 3.66
C ARG A 49 -20.64 -19.79 2.54
N ARG A 50 -21.67 -20.52 2.04
CA ARG A 50 -21.53 -21.47 0.94
C ARG A 50 -21.07 -20.78 -0.36
N ALA A 51 -21.58 -19.58 -0.65
CA ALA A 51 -21.15 -18.79 -1.81
C ALA A 51 -19.68 -18.39 -1.70
N VAL A 52 -19.24 -17.93 -0.50
CA VAL A 52 -17.82 -17.60 -0.26
C VAL A 52 -16.92 -18.80 -0.46
N TYR A 53 -17.28 -19.98 0.07
CA TYR A 53 -16.51 -21.21 -0.15
C TYR A 53 -16.53 -21.73 -1.61
N GLY A 54 -17.49 -21.29 -2.42
CA GLY A 54 -17.47 -21.51 -3.88
C GLY A 54 -16.37 -20.71 -4.60
N HIS A 55 -15.86 -19.63 -4.00
CA HIS A 55 -14.82 -18.78 -4.59
C HIS A 55 -13.45 -18.92 -3.93
N PHE A 56 -13.41 -19.29 -2.65
CA PHE A 56 -12.17 -19.37 -1.85
C PHE A 56 -12.15 -20.67 -1.03
N SER A 57 -10.98 -21.29 -0.94
CA SER A 57 -10.80 -22.53 -0.17
C SER A 57 -10.89 -22.34 1.35
N GLY A 58 -10.85 -21.11 1.84
CA GLY A 58 -10.95 -20.77 3.26
C GLY A 58 -10.46 -19.36 3.55
N ARG A 59 -10.43 -19.04 4.85
CA ARG A 59 -10.05 -17.72 5.36
C ARG A 59 -8.66 -17.27 4.88
N ASP A 60 -7.66 -18.16 4.95
CA ASP A 60 -6.29 -17.81 4.59
C ASP A 60 -6.16 -17.42 3.13
N ALA A 61 -6.89 -18.11 2.22
CA ALA A 61 -6.93 -17.74 0.81
C ALA A 61 -7.58 -16.38 0.56
N ILE A 62 -8.62 -16.03 1.32
CA ILE A 62 -9.25 -14.69 1.25
C ILE A 62 -8.27 -13.64 1.74
N VAL A 63 -7.66 -13.85 2.90
CA VAL A 63 -6.68 -12.92 3.49
C VAL A 63 -5.51 -12.71 2.54
N GLU A 64 -4.86 -13.77 2.06
CA GLU A 64 -3.72 -13.69 1.14
C GLU A 64 -4.06 -12.86 -0.10
N GLN A 65 -5.21 -13.13 -0.73
CA GLN A 65 -5.60 -12.42 -1.95
C GLN A 65 -5.99 -10.97 -1.67
N THR A 66 -6.64 -10.70 -0.55
CA THR A 66 -6.96 -9.33 -0.12
C THR A 66 -5.67 -8.51 0.08
N LEU A 67 -4.67 -9.08 0.77
CA LEU A 67 -3.39 -8.44 1.00
C LEU A 67 -2.59 -8.24 -0.29
N THR A 68 -2.53 -9.24 -1.15
CA THR A 68 -1.83 -9.16 -2.44
C THR A 68 -2.48 -8.11 -3.35
N ARG A 69 -3.81 -8.06 -3.40
CA ARG A 69 -4.56 -7.03 -4.14
C ARG A 69 -4.26 -5.62 -3.62
N GLY A 70 -4.26 -5.44 -2.30
CA GLY A 70 -3.89 -4.17 -1.68
C GLY A 70 -2.47 -3.74 -2.04
N ALA A 71 -1.50 -4.66 -1.96
CA ALA A 71 -0.12 -4.40 -2.34
C ALA A 71 0.04 -4.09 -3.84
N SER A 72 -0.67 -4.78 -4.71
CA SER A 72 -0.66 -4.50 -6.16
C SER A 72 -1.26 -3.12 -6.48
N ARG A 73 -2.32 -2.71 -5.77
CA ARG A 73 -2.89 -1.36 -5.91
C ARG A 73 -1.87 -0.29 -5.53
N ILE A 74 -1.17 -0.46 -4.41
CA ILE A 74 -0.09 0.43 -3.98
C ILE A 74 0.99 0.51 -5.07
N ALA A 75 1.44 -0.63 -5.60
CA ALA A 75 2.44 -0.68 -6.64
C ALA A 75 2.00 0.08 -7.91
N THR A 76 0.73 -0.04 -8.30
CA THR A 76 0.15 0.70 -9.44
C THR A 76 0.11 2.19 -9.17
N SER A 77 -0.37 2.63 -8.00
CA SER A 77 -0.44 4.05 -7.62
C SER A 77 0.95 4.69 -7.58
N VAL A 78 1.94 3.96 -7.08
CA VAL A 78 3.34 4.42 -7.03
C VAL A 78 3.99 4.48 -8.42
N ALA A 79 3.66 3.56 -9.31
CA ALA A 79 4.20 3.54 -10.67
C ALA A 79 3.85 4.78 -11.51
N SER A 80 2.77 5.49 -11.15
CA SER A 80 2.36 6.73 -11.81
C SER A 80 3.03 7.99 -11.22
N VAL A 81 3.83 7.85 -10.16
CA VAL A 81 4.53 8.97 -9.54
C VAL A 81 5.80 9.27 -10.32
N GLU A 82 5.88 10.47 -10.89
CA GLU A 82 7.06 10.99 -11.59
C GLU A 82 7.23 12.47 -11.29
N HIS A 83 8.50 12.88 -11.08
CA HIS A 83 8.87 14.29 -10.93
C HIS A 83 10.34 14.48 -11.36
N GLU A 84 10.66 15.65 -11.92
CA GLU A 84 12.02 15.98 -12.35
C GLU A 84 13.00 16.07 -11.17
N ASP A 85 12.57 16.70 -10.07
CA ASP A 85 13.31 16.78 -8.81
C ASP A 85 13.18 15.45 -8.03
N ALA A 86 14.29 14.80 -7.74
CA ALA A 86 14.33 13.51 -7.06
C ALA A 86 13.85 13.58 -5.61
N LEU A 87 14.03 14.70 -4.91
CA LEU A 87 13.56 14.89 -3.54
C LEU A 87 12.04 15.07 -3.50
N VAL A 88 11.49 15.82 -4.46
CA VAL A 88 10.03 15.97 -4.61
C VAL A 88 9.40 14.63 -4.98
N GLU A 89 10.01 13.87 -5.90
CA GLU A 89 9.53 12.54 -6.25
C GLU A 89 9.56 11.59 -5.06
N LEU A 90 10.64 11.58 -4.29
CA LEU A 90 10.75 10.78 -3.06
C LEU A 90 9.65 11.13 -2.04
N ALA A 91 9.36 12.42 -1.88
CA ALA A 91 8.28 12.90 -1.03
C ALA A 91 6.91 12.43 -1.54
N LEU A 92 6.67 12.52 -2.86
CA LEU A 92 5.43 12.04 -3.51
C LEU A 92 5.24 10.53 -3.36
N LEU A 93 6.29 9.73 -3.48
CA LEU A 93 6.25 8.28 -3.24
C LEU A 93 5.79 7.98 -1.80
N GLY A 94 6.32 8.70 -0.81
CA GLY A 94 5.89 8.59 0.58
C GLY A 94 4.44 9.02 0.81
N ALA A 95 4.04 10.14 0.20
CA ALA A 95 2.68 10.69 0.27
C ALA A 95 1.65 9.71 -0.35
N THR A 96 1.95 9.17 -1.52
CA THR A 96 1.11 8.20 -2.24
C THR A 96 0.97 6.91 -1.44
N LEU A 97 2.08 6.36 -0.93
CA LEU A 97 2.04 5.19 -0.05
C LEU A 97 1.16 5.43 1.17
N TRP A 98 1.30 6.59 1.83
CA TRP A 98 0.49 6.94 2.99
C TRP A 98 -1.00 7.04 2.66
N ALA A 99 -1.36 7.68 1.55
CA ALA A 99 -2.75 7.79 1.11
C ALA A 99 -3.39 6.40 0.91
N GLU A 100 -2.64 5.45 0.35
CA GLU A 100 -3.10 4.08 0.10
C GLU A 100 -3.31 3.26 1.39
N VAL A 101 -2.45 3.44 2.42
CA VAL A 101 -2.49 2.60 3.62
C VAL A 101 -3.22 3.24 4.80
N ASN A 102 -3.44 4.55 4.79
CA ASN A 102 -3.96 5.27 5.96
C ASN A 102 -5.32 4.76 6.46
N HIS A 103 -6.22 4.40 5.57
CA HIS A 103 -7.56 3.91 5.92
C HIS A 103 -7.58 2.42 6.33
N ALA A 104 -6.50 1.68 6.10
CA ALA A 104 -6.37 0.26 6.39
C ALA A 104 -5.11 -0.08 7.22
N ARG A 105 -4.70 0.81 8.14
CA ARG A 105 -3.44 0.69 8.90
C ARG A 105 -3.31 -0.62 9.65
N ALA A 106 -4.38 -1.09 10.29
CA ALA A 106 -4.35 -2.36 11.03
C ALA A 106 -4.08 -3.54 10.08
N LEU A 107 -4.75 -3.56 8.91
CA LEU A 107 -4.54 -4.56 7.88
C LEU A 107 -3.13 -4.48 7.29
N ALA A 108 -2.62 -3.28 7.04
CA ALA A 108 -1.26 -3.09 6.54
C ALA A 108 -0.20 -3.59 7.55
N ASN A 109 -0.35 -3.28 8.84
CA ASN A 109 0.52 -3.80 9.90
C ASN A 109 0.44 -5.32 10.01
N PHE A 110 -0.75 -5.90 9.92
CA PHE A 110 -0.95 -7.35 9.88
C PHE A 110 -0.25 -7.98 8.66
N ALA A 111 -0.38 -7.38 7.48
CA ALA A 111 0.24 -7.84 6.24
C ALA A 111 1.78 -7.92 6.34
N LEU A 112 2.38 -6.90 6.96
CA LEU A 112 3.84 -6.76 7.04
C LEU A 112 4.50 -7.61 8.13
N ARG A 113 3.74 -8.02 9.13
CA ARG A 113 4.23 -8.83 10.28
C ARG A 113 3.71 -10.26 10.27
N GLY A 114 2.65 -10.53 9.52
CA GLY A 114 1.96 -11.82 9.48
C GLY A 114 2.61 -12.86 8.57
N PRO A 115 1.97 -14.04 8.46
CA PRO A 115 2.47 -15.16 7.66
C PRO A 115 2.56 -14.84 6.16
N HIS A 116 1.76 -13.89 5.66
CA HIS A 116 1.70 -13.49 4.25
C HIS A 116 2.75 -12.43 3.85
N ARG A 117 3.65 -12.04 4.76
CA ARG A 117 4.61 -10.96 4.51
C ARG A 117 5.47 -11.16 3.26
N ARG A 118 5.80 -12.42 2.89
CA ARG A 118 6.60 -12.71 1.71
C ARG A 118 5.86 -12.39 0.42
N GLN A 119 4.57 -12.75 0.33
CA GLN A 119 3.70 -12.47 -0.80
C GLN A 119 3.48 -10.97 -0.96
N VAL A 120 3.19 -10.28 0.14
CA VAL A 120 3.06 -8.81 0.16
C VAL A 120 4.36 -8.15 -0.26
N ALA A 121 5.50 -8.61 0.27
CA ALA A 121 6.81 -8.09 -0.11
C ALA A 121 7.10 -8.29 -1.60
N ALA A 122 6.73 -9.43 -2.19
CA ALA A 122 6.88 -9.67 -3.62
C ALA A 122 6.00 -8.71 -4.45
N ALA A 123 4.75 -8.50 -4.05
CA ALA A 123 3.84 -7.56 -4.71
C ALA A 123 4.29 -6.09 -4.62
N LEU A 124 5.04 -5.72 -3.58
CA LEU A 124 5.63 -4.39 -3.42
C LEU A 124 7.02 -4.23 -4.07
N ALA A 125 7.52 -5.23 -4.79
CA ALA A 125 8.81 -5.13 -5.48
C ALA A 125 8.90 -3.92 -6.45
N PRO A 126 7.85 -3.56 -7.24
CA PRO A 126 7.89 -2.37 -8.09
C PRO A 126 8.09 -1.06 -7.32
N LEU A 127 7.51 -0.93 -6.13
CA LEU A 127 7.75 0.23 -5.25
C LEU A 127 9.23 0.35 -4.87
N ARG A 128 9.86 -0.78 -4.50
CA ARG A 128 11.29 -0.78 -4.13
C ARG A 128 12.19 -0.40 -5.30
N SER A 129 11.91 -0.94 -6.49
CA SER A 129 12.65 -0.57 -7.70
C SER A 129 12.53 0.92 -7.98
N ARG A 130 11.32 1.48 -7.88
CA ARG A 130 11.10 2.91 -8.09
C ARG A 130 11.84 3.78 -7.06
N LEU A 131 11.79 3.42 -5.77
CA LEU A 131 12.58 4.10 -4.73
C LEU A 131 14.08 4.07 -5.03
N GLU A 132 14.62 2.91 -5.41
CA GLU A 132 16.05 2.76 -5.74
C GLU A 132 16.45 3.62 -6.95
N GLU A 133 15.62 3.66 -8.00
CA GLU A 133 15.84 4.48 -9.20
C GLU A 133 15.81 5.98 -8.89
N THR A 134 14.80 6.44 -8.13
CA THR A 134 14.69 7.84 -7.71
C THR A 134 15.87 8.26 -6.86
N ILE A 135 16.28 7.43 -5.89
CA ILE A 135 17.44 7.70 -5.04
C ILE A 135 18.74 7.71 -5.88
N ALA A 136 18.92 6.75 -6.77
CA ALA A 136 20.11 6.70 -7.62
C ALA A 136 20.23 7.94 -8.54
N ARG A 137 19.11 8.47 -9.01
CA ARG A 137 19.06 9.73 -9.74
C ARG A 137 19.47 10.90 -8.84
N GLY A 138 18.84 11.07 -7.67
CA GLY A 138 19.17 12.16 -6.75
C GLY A 138 20.62 12.11 -6.24
N VAL A 139 21.22 10.92 -6.11
CA VAL A 139 22.65 10.79 -5.78
C VAL A 139 23.53 11.30 -6.94
N ARG A 140 23.20 10.99 -8.20
CA ARG A 140 23.94 11.51 -9.35
C ARG A 140 23.86 13.03 -9.47
N ASP A 141 22.70 13.58 -9.12
CA ASP A 141 22.42 15.02 -9.21
C ASP A 141 22.92 15.79 -7.98
N ASN A 142 23.48 15.10 -6.97
CA ASN A 142 23.97 15.61 -5.68
C ASN A 142 22.86 16.17 -4.75
N ASP A 143 21.63 15.81 -4.97
CA ASP A 143 20.47 16.21 -4.14
C ASP A 143 20.25 15.25 -2.96
N ILE A 144 20.65 13.96 -3.13
CA ILE A 144 20.56 12.91 -2.11
C ILE A 144 21.96 12.48 -1.68
N ARG A 145 22.10 12.16 -0.39
CA ARG A 145 23.37 11.70 0.21
C ARG A 145 23.97 10.52 -0.55
N SER A 146 25.30 10.55 -0.75
CA SER A 146 26.04 9.54 -1.52
C SER A 146 26.86 8.56 -0.66
N ASP A 147 26.91 8.76 0.65
CA ASP A 147 27.66 7.93 1.61
C ASP A 147 26.98 6.58 1.92
N ILE A 148 25.72 6.41 1.49
CA ILE A 148 24.96 5.18 1.61
C ILE A 148 24.56 4.71 0.20
N ALA A 149 24.81 3.44 -0.12
CA ALA A 149 24.41 2.88 -1.41
C ALA A 149 22.89 3.00 -1.64
N PRO A 150 22.41 3.39 -2.86
CA PRO A 150 21.01 3.63 -3.15
C PRO A 150 20.05 2.51 -2.70
N LYS A 151 20.41 1.26 -2.95
CA LYS A 151 19.65 0.08 -2.53
C LYS A 151 19.51 -0.04 -1.01
N THR A 152 20.55 0.33 -0.26
CA THR A 152 20.51 0.34 1.21
C THR A 152 19.66 1.49 1.71
N LEU A 153 19.83 2.66 1.11
CA LEU A 153 19.06 3.85 1.46
C LEU A 153 17.55 3.65 1.19
N ALA A 154 17.18 3.02 0.07
CA ALA A 154 15.80 2.66 -0.22
C ALA A 154 15.18 1.77 0.87
N ARG A 155 15.93 0.76 1.36
CA ARG A 155 15.47 -0.09 2.46
C ARG A 155 15.32 0.67 3.79
N LEU A 156 16.21 1.61 4.07
CA LEU A 156 16.11 2.45 5.28
C LEU A 156 14.88 3.37 5.20
N ILE A 157 14.61 3.96 4.04
CA ILE A 157 13.43 4.80 3.81
C ILE A 157 12.15 3.96 3.92
N GLU A 158 12.10 2.76 3.31
CA GLU A 158 10.98 1.81 3.47
C GLU A 158 10.78 1.48 4.95
N GLY A 159 11.84 1.15 5.68
CA GLY A 159 11.80 0.88 7.12
C GLY A 159 11.26 2.06 7.94
N GLY A 160 11.67 3.28 7.60
CA GLY A 160 11.15 4.52 8.19
C GLY A 160 9.66 4.70 7.95
N ALA A 161 9.18 4.45 6.73
CA ALA A 161 7.75 4.52 6.40
C ALA A 161 6.92 3.49 7.21
N LEU A 162 7.45 2.28 7.41
CA LEU A 162 6.83 1.25 8.26
C LEU A 162 6.78 1.68 9.73
N ALA A 163 7.84 2.31 10.25
CA ALA A 163 7.88 2.84 11.61
C ALA A 163 6.85 3.97 11.79
N VAL A 164 6.68 4.84 10.79
CA VAL A 164 5.63 5.87 10.79
C VAL A 164 4.23 5.25 10.79
N LEU A 165 3.98 4.20 9.99
CA LEU A 165 2.70 3.50 9.96
C LEU A 165 2.35 2.89 11.34
N ASP A 166 3.33 2.28 11.98
CA ASP A 166 3.21 1.67 13.30
C ASP A 166 2.87 2.72 14.38
N GLU A 167 3.64 3.80 14.41
CA GLU A 167 3.43 4.91 15.34
C GLU A 167 2.09 5.60 15.09
N ALA A 168 1.72 5.82 13.83
CA ALA A 168 0.46 6.44 13.47
C ALA A 168 -0.75 5.58 13.89
N THR A 169 -0.60 4.25 13.84
CA THR A 169 -1.63 3.31 14.33
C THR A 169 -1.73 3.37 15.84
N ARG A 170 -0.59 3.28 16.54
CA ARG A 170 -0.49 3.31 18.01
C ARG A 170 -1.00 4.63 18.59
N ALA A 171 -0.58 5.76 18.03
CA ALA A 171 -0.92 7.10 18.51
C ALA A 171 -2.23 7.66 17.91
N ARG A 172 -2.96 6.89 17.10
CA ARG A 172 -4.17 7.32 16.40
C ARG A 172 -4.00 8.66 15.66
N MET A 173 -2.88 8.80 14.96
CA MET A 173 -2.57 10.05 14.24
C MET A 173 -3.62 10.37 13.17
N SER A 174 -3.85 11.67 12.96
CA SER A 174 -4.65 12.16 11.84
C SER A 174 -3.98 11.82 10.49
N LEU A 175 -4.78 11.85 9.42
CA LEU A 175 -4.29 11.69 8.05
C LEU A 175 -3.14 12.68 7.76
N GLN A 176 -3.37 13.97 8.05
CA GLN A 176 -2.41 15.03 7.76
C GLN A 176 -1.10 14.86 8.54
N ARG A 177 -1.18 14.50 9.82
CA ARG A 177 0.02 14.31 10.65
C ARG A 177 0.86 13.13 10.17
N GLY A 178 0.24 12.01 9.86
CA GLY A 178 0.96 10.84 9.34
C GLY A 178 1.54 11.08 7.94
N HIS A 179 0.79 11.76 7.07
CA HIS A 179 1.24 12.18 5.75
C HIS A 179 2.51 13.05 5.83
N ARG A 180 2.49 14.12 6.64
CA ARG A 180 3.66 14.97 6.83
C ARG A 180 4.84 14.17 7.42
N LEU A 181 4.59 13.30 8.39
CA LEU A 181 5.63 12.54 9.07
C LEU A 181 6.32 11.53 8.14
N VAL A 182 5.59 10.85 7.23
CA VAL A 182 6.20 9.92 6.28
C VAL A 182 7.10 10.65 5.29
N ILE A 183 6.70 11.82 4.81
CA ILE A 183 7.52 12.66 3.91
C ILE A 183 8.79 13.13 4.64
N LEU A 184 8.65 13.72 5.84
CA LEU A 184 9.78 14.19 6.63
C LEU A 184 10.77 13.07 6.95
N SER A 185 10.28 11.87 7.28
CA SER A 185 11.11 10.69 7.53
C SER A 185 11.91 10.29 6.30
N ALA A 186 11.28 10.22 5.12
CA ALA A 186 11.94 9.87 3.86
C ALA A 186 13.03 10.88 3.49
N LEU A 187 12.69 12.17 3.50
CA LEU A 187 13.61 13.26 3.13
C LEU A 187 14.79 13.36 4.12
N SER A 188 14.55 13.22 5.42
CA SER A 188 15.61 13.25 6.42
C SER A 188 16.55 12.06 6.29
N THR A 189 16.02 10.87 5.98
CA THR A 189 16.85 9.68 5.70
C THR A 189 17.67 9.87 4.43
N ALA A 190 17.12 10.56 3.42
CA ALA A 190 17.83 10.91 2.19
C ALA A 190 18.93 11.97 2.37
N GLY A 191 19.07 12.56 3.58
CA GLY A 191 20.12 13.50 3.94
C GLY A 191 19.69 14.96 4.03
N MET A 192 18.40 15.26 3.81
CA MET A 192 17.89 16.63 3.96
C MET A 192 17.73 17.01 5.42
N SER A 193 18.09 18.25 5.78
CA SER A 193 17.80 18.76 7.11
C SER A 193 16.30 18.87 7.34
N TRP A 194 15.84 18.75 8.60
CA TRP A 194 14.42 18.83 8.90
C TRP A 194 13.79 20.16 8.47
N ARG A 195 14.53 21.28 8.57
CA ARG A 195 14.07 22.59 8.07
C ARG A 195 13.97 22.65 6.56
N GLY A 196 14.92 22.03 5.86
CA GLY A 196 14.88 21.88 4.40
C GLY A 196 13.67 21.07 3.95
N ALA A 197 13.41 19.96 4.62
CA ALA A 197 12.27 19.09 4.34
C ALA A 197 10.91 19.79 4.59
N GLU A 198 10.79 20.57 5.68
CA GLU A 198 9.61 21.38 5.93
C GLU A 198 9.40 22.44 4.84
N LYS A 199 10.47 23.18 4.49
CA LYS A 199 10.41 24.17 3.42
C LYS A 199 9.99 23.54 2.10
N LEU A 200 10.54 22.37 1.74
CA LEU A 200 10.18 21.67 0.51
C LEU A 200 8.69 21.31 0.49
N ILE A 201 8.14 20.78 1.59
CA ILE A 201 6.71 20.48 1.69
C ILE A 201 5.88 21.76 1.51
N ASP A 202 6.24 22.83 2.20
CA ASP A 202 5.46 24.07 2.23
C ASP A 202 5.49 24.81 0.87
N THR A 203 6.57 24.66 0.09
CA THR A 203 6.74 25.31 -1.23
C THR A 203 6.19 24.49 -2.40
N HIS A 204 5.82 23.23 -2.19
CA HIS A 204 5.29 22.36 -3.24
C HIS A 204 3.85 21.91 -2.92
N PRO A 205 2.83 22.62 -3.45
CA PRO A 205 1.42 22.29 -3.19
C PRO A 205 1.05 20.85 -3.51
N ILE A 206 1.73 20.21 -4.47
CA ILE A 206 1.53 18.82 -4.85
C ILE A 206 1.83 17.83 -3.71
N LEU A 207 2.63 18.25 -2.70
CA LEU A 207 2.95 17.47 -1.50
C LEU A 207 1.92 17.67 -0.39
N HIS A 208 0.96 18.54 -0.56
CA HIS A 208 -0.09 18.72 0.43
C HIS A 208 -1.11 17.59 0.35
N VAL A 209 -1.72 17.25 1.49
CA VAL A 209 -2.80 16.27 1.52
C VAL A 209 -3.94 16.75 0.62
N SER A 210 -4.19 16.03 -0.47
CA SER A 210 -5.45 16.22 -1.20
C SER A 210 -6.59 15.80 -0.27
N MET A 211 -7.34 16.77 0.23
CA MET A 211 -8.62 16.51 0.87
C MET A 211 -9.53 15.98 -0.23
N GLY A 212 -9.56 14.65 -0.40
CA GLY A 212 -10.38 14.01 -1.40
C GLY A 212 -11.80 14.55 -1.32
N ALA A 213 -12.30 15.03 -2.45
CA ALA A 213 -13.72 15.25 -2.62
C ALA A 213 -14.45 13.96 -2.22
N LYS A 214 -15.39 14.09 -1.28
CA LYS A 214 -16.26 13.02 -0.81
C LYS A 214 -17.08 12.46 -1.96
#